data_52c591b0a5c24555912c560858cabc12
#
_entry.id   52c591b0a5c24555912c560858cabc12
#
_cell.length_a   1.000
_cell.length_b   1.000
_cell.length_c   1.000
_cell.angle_alpha   90.00
_cell.angle_beta   90.00
_cell.angle_gamma   90.00
#
_symmetry.space_group_name_H-M   'P 1'
#
loop_
_entity.id
_entity.type
_entity.pdbx_description
1 polymer ?
#
loop_
_entity_poly.entity_id
_entity_poly.type
_entity_poly.pdbx_seq_one_letter_code
_entity_poly.pdbx_strand_id
1 'polypeptide(L)'
;MNISELSNLIWENSAEIPFGNSVTWEENTFLKSWFETNNLMEAYEGSSPGWYWFICNMSYQEIHDLQRPNSLPTSGCDFGLTAHENIETFGEYRLCNNDTCGPVIYNGHEGNVIGRIRTHFNLNNGRTGALGIKHYPLSSQTWIARVFTTNLISNIPQQEQADIRRLIGNKTGRCAVESAWRTNHGWPVLCKQ
;
A
#
# COMPACT_ATOMS: atom_id res chain seq x y z
N MET A 1 -5.35 -0.02 24.59
CA MET A 1 -4.91 -0.90 23.45
C MET A 1 -3.43 -0.67 23.22
N ASN A 2 -2.62 -1.70 22.98
CA ASN A 2 -1.21 -1.54 22.61
C ASN A 2 -1.07 -1.22 21.12
N ILE A 3 0.16 -0.91 20.65
CA ILE A 3 0.39 -0.48 19.26
C ILE A 3 0.09 -1.60 18.25
N SER A 4 0.30 -2.86 18.62
CA SER A 4 0.01 -4.03 17.77
C SER A 4 -1.50 -4.20 17.57
N GLU A 5 -2.28 -4.08 18.63
CA GLU A 5 -3.75 -4.11 18.58
C GLU A 5 -4.32 -2.93 17.77
N LEU A 6 -3.75 -1.72 17.95
CA LEU A 6 -4.13 -0.54 17.18
C LEU A 6 -3.82 -0.71 15.68
N SER A 7 -2.70 -1.36 15.32
CA SER A 7 -2.37 -1.60 13.92
C SER A 7 -3.36 -2.54 13.24
N ASN A 8 -3.84 -3.57 13.94
CA ASN A 8 -4.88 -4.47 13.45
C ASN A 8 -6.22 -3.75 13.29
N LEU A 9 -6.60 -2.96 14.30
CA LEU A 9 -7.83 -2.19 14.25
C LEU A 9 -7.86 -1.19 13.07
N ILE A 10 -6.72 -0.54 12.78
CA ILE A 10 -6.56 0.35 11.62
C ILE A 10 -6.69 -0.44 10.32
N TRP A 11 -6.05 -1.61 10.22
CA TRP A 11 -6.15 -2.49 9.06
C TRP A 11 -7.58 -2.96 8.80
N GLU A 12 -8.27 -3.45 9.82
CA GLU A 12 -9.65 -3.95 9.73
C GLU A 12 -10.66 -2.87 9.31
N ASN A 13 -10.40 -1.61 9.68
CA ASN A 13 -11.26 -0.46 9.34
C ASN A 13 -10.74 0.37 8.15
N SER A 14 -9.80 -0.15 7.38
CA SER A 14 -9.32 0.50 6.16
C SER A 14 -10.32 0.33 5.01
N ALA A 15 -10.45 1.36 4.16
CA ALA A 15 -11.27 1.31 2.96
C ALA A 15 -10.50 0.67 1.80
N GLU A 16 -11.21 -0.07 0.94
CA GLU A 16 -10.65 -0.70 -0.24
C GLU A 16 -10.86 0.15 -1.49
N ILE A 17 -9.84 0.23 -2.32
CA ILE A 17 -9.86 0.89 -3.62
C ILE A 17 -9.48 -0.18 -4.66
N PRO A 18 -10.46 -0.89 -5.25
CA PRO A 18 -10.21 -1.82 -6.35
C PRO A 18 -9.70 -1.00 -7.55
N PHE A 19 -8.51 -1.29 -8.00
CA PHE A 19 -7.89 -0.53 -9.10
C PHE A 19 -7.98 -1.26 -10.44
N GLY A 20 -8.03 -2.59 -10.45
CA GLY A 20 -7.92 -3.40 -11.66
C GLY A 20 -6.45 -3.77 -11.93
N ASN A 21 -5.94 -3.39 -13.08
CA ASN A 21 -4.56 -3.71 -13.50
C ASN A 21 -3.80 -2.48 -14.02
N SER A 22 -2.53 -2.66 -14.37
CA SER A 22 -1.65 -1.56 -14.79
C SER A 22 -2.10 -0.86 -16.09
N VAL A 23 -2.86 -1.52 -16.97
CA VAL A 23 -3.36 -0.93 -18.22
C VAL A 23 -4.59 -0.06 -18.04
N THR A 24 -5.22 -0.09 -16.87
CA THR A 24 -6.33 0.79 -16.52
C THR A 24 -5.88 2.17 -16.02
N TRP A 25 -4.56 2.41 -15.96
CA TRP A 25 -4.04 3.70 -15.54
C TRP A 25 -4.32 4.78 -16.57
N GLU A 26 -4.97 5.84 -16.10
CA GLU A 26 -5.20 7.08 -16.83
C GLU A 26 -4.67 8.28 -16.05
N GLU A 27 -4.57 9.46 -16.70
CA GLU A 27 -4.03 10.66 -16.04
C GLU A 27 -4.88 11.13 -14.85
N ASN A 28 -6.20 10.91 -14.90
CA ASN A 28 -7.13 11.25 -13.83
C ASN A 28 -7.24 10.18 -12.73
N THR A 29 -6.62 9.02 -12.90
CA THR A 29 -6.66 7.93 -11.90
C THR A 29 -6.16 8.42 -10.54
N PHE A 30 -6.91 8.09 -9.49
CA PHE A 30 -6.71 8.56 -8.10
C PHE A 30 -6.84 10.08 -7.90
N LEU A 31 -7.39 10.83 -8.86
CA LEU A 31 -7.89 12.18 -8.59
C LEU A 31 -9.32 12.11 -8.04
N LYS A 32 -9.79 13.19 -7.44
CA LYS A 32 -11.13 13.26 -6.84
C LYS A 32 -12.23 12.79 -7.80
N SER A 33 -12.22 13.29 -9.03
CA SER A 33 -13.19 12.93 -10.09
C SER A 33 -13.19 11.42 -10.40
N TRP A 34 -12.02 10.78 -10.32
CA TRP A 34 -11.93 9.34 -10.52
C TRP A 34 -12.64 8.58 -9.37
N PHE A 35 -12.46 9.00 -8.10
CA PHE A 35 -13.17 8.42 -6.96
C PHE A 35 -14.68 8.62 -7.05
N GLU A 36 -15.14 9.81 -7.47
CA GLU A 36 -16.55 10.12 -7.71
C GLU A 36 -17.14 9.20 -8.77
N THR A 37 -16.47 9.06 -9.93
CA THR A 37 -16.93 8.23 -11.05
C THR A 37 -17.02 6.74 -10.69
N ASN A 38 -16.13 6.26 -9.81
CA ASN A 38 -16.08 4.84 -9.41
C ASN A 38 -16.87 4.54 -8.12
N ASN A 39 -17.58 5.51 -7.56
CA ASN A 39 -18.32 5.38 -6.27
C ASN A 39 -17.44 4.97 -5.09
N LEU A 40 -16.22 5.51 -5.01
CA LEU A 40 -15.20 5.20 -4.01
C LEU A 40 -14.91 6.38 -3.07
N MET A 41 -15.85 7.33 -2.96
CA MET A 41 -15.62 8.57 -2.20
C MET A 41 -15.39 8.36 -0.70
N GLU A 42 -15.83 7.25 -0.12
CA GLU A 42 -15.51 6.91 1.28
C GLU A 42 -14.01 6.69 1.51
N ALA A 43 -13.29 6.20 0.50
CA ALA A 43 -11.84 6.00 0.54
C ALA A 43 -11.06 7.30 0.20
N TYR A 44 -11.72 8.31 -0.34
CA TYR A 44 -11.09 9.55 -0.76
C TYR A 44 -11.06 10.58 0.38
N GLU A 45 -9.88 10.97 0.73
CA GLU A 45 -9.65 12.18 1.51
C GLU A 45 -8.46 12.92 0.90
N GLY A 46 -8.63 14.12 0.42
CA GLY A 46 -7.66 14.90 -0.35
C GLY A 46 -6.20 14.75 0.10
N SER A 47 -5.60 15.79 0.68
CA SER A 47 -4.26 15.69 1.28
C SER A 47 -4.38 15.30 2.75
N SER A 48 -4.38 14.00 3.04
CA SER A 48 -4.54 13.47 4.40
C SER A 48 -3.45 12.46 4.76
N PRO A 49 -2.95 12.51 6.01
CA PRO A 49 -2.02 11.51 6.50
C PRO A 49 -2.72 10.16 6.75
N GLY A 50 -1.93 9.09 6.70
CA GLY A 50 -2.44 7.75 6.97
C GLY A 50 -1.50 6.64 6.55
N TRP A 51 -2.09 5.47 6.40
CA TRP A 51 -1.45 4.23 5.97
C TRP A 51 -2.12 3.69 4.74
N TYR A 52 -1.38 2.89 3.97
CA TYR A 52 -1.89 2.21 2.78
C TYR A 52 -1.17 0.89 2.56
N TRP A 53 -1.86 -0.01 1.88
CA TRP A 53 -1.39 -1.35 1.53
C TRP A 53 -1.75 -1.64 0.09
N PHE A 54 -0.89 -2.38 -0.60
CA PHE A 54 -1.19 -2.90 -1.92
C PHE A 54 -1.32 -4.41 -1.85
N ILE A 55 -2.44 -4.91 -2.33
CA ILE A 55 -2.75 -6.32 -2.49
C ILE A 55 -2.77 -6.62 -3.99
N CYS A 56 -2.16 -7.72 -4.37
CA CYS A 56 -2.13 -8.19 -5.75
C CYS A 56 -2.34 -9.71 -5.77
N ASN A 57 -2.98 -10.21 -6.80
CA ASN A 57 -3.21 -11.65 -6.97
C ASN A 57 -2.01 -12.45 -7.48
N MET A 58 -0.83 -11.83 -7.57
CA MET A 58 0.42 -12.51 -7.91
C MET A 58 0.96 -13.32 -6.75
N SER A 59 1.47 -14.51 -7.05
CA SER A 59 2.31 -15.27 -6.13
C SER A 59 3.68 -14.61 -5.96
N TYR A 60 4.39 -14.94 -4.89
CA TYR A 60 5.77 -14.45 -4.68
C TYR A 60 6.72 -14.87 -5.80
N GLN A 61 6.55 -16.07 -6.35
CA GLN A 61 7.35 -16.54 -7.48
C GLN A 61 7.10 -15.72 -8.74
N GLU A 62 5.85 -15.39 -9.05
CA GLU A 62 5.54 -14.52 -10.19
C GLU A 62 6.16 -13.12 -10.03
N ILE A 63 6.16 -12.56 -8.81
CA ILE A 63 6.80 -11.26 -8.53
C ILE A 63 8.32 -11.36 -8.67
N HIS A 64 8.93 -12.43 -8.12
CA HIS A 64 10.37 -12.71 -8.21
C HIS A 64 10.84 -12.82 -9.67
N ASP A 65 10.05 -13.45 -10.53
CA ASP A 65 10.40 -13.70 -11.93
C ASP A 65 10.20 -12.48 -12.85
N LEU A 66 9.61 -11.39 -12.32
CA LEU A 66 9.44 -10.16 -13.08
C LEU A 66 10.78 -9.51 -13.41
N GLN A 67 10.97 -9.27 -14.70
CA GLN A 67 12.13 -8.51 -15.17
C GLN A 67 11.87 -7.01 -15.02
N ARG A 68 12.92 -6.26 -14.65
CA ARG A 68 12.86 -4.81 -14.59
C ARG A 68 12.52 -4.23 -15.97
N PRO A 69 11.42 -3.49 -16.13
CA PRO A 69 11.08 -2.87 -17.42
C PRO A 69 12.06 -1.77 -17.83
N ASN A 70 12.42 -1.70 -19.11
CA ASN A 70 13.28 -0.63 -19.63
C ASN A 70 12.68 0.78 -19.46
N SER A 71 11.35 0.87 -19.46
CA SER A 71 10.61 2.12 -19.25
C SER A 71 10.57 2.59 -17.79
N LEU A 72 10.96 1.73 -16.84
CA LEU A 72 10.93 2.05 -15.42
C LEU A 72 12.06 3.03 -15.08
N PRO A 73 11.77 4.22 -14.50
CA PRO A 73 12.78 5.15 -14.04
C PRO A 73 13.76 4.49 -13.06
N THR A 74 15.01 4.97 -13.00
CA THR A 74 16.07 4.42 -12.13
C THR A 74 15.66 4.39 -10.65
N SER A 75 14.83 5.34 -10.23
CA SER A 75 14.28 5.42 -8.85
C SER A 75 13.12 4.45 -8.58
N GLY A 76 12.60 3.77 -9.60
CA GLY A 76 11.50 2.80 -9.46
C GLY A 76 11.97 1.50 -8.81
N CYS A 77 11.04 0.83 -8.15
CA CYS A 77 11.29 -0.46 -7.52
C CYS A 77 11.48 -1.55 -8.58
N ASP A 78 12.60 -2.24 -8.52
CA ASP A 78 12.81 -3.49 -9.27
C ASP A 78 12.12 -4.61 -8.49
N PHE A 79 10.98 -5.10 -9.03
CA PHE A 79 10.14 -6.08 -8.33
C PHE A 79 10.87 -7.41 -8.13
N GLY A 80 11.46 -7.93 -9.20
CA GLY A 80 12.17 -9.21 -9.14
C GLY A 80 13.33 -9.18 -8.17
N LEU A 81 14.19 -8.16 -8.28
CA LEU A 81 15.33 -8.00 -7.37
C LEU A 81 14.89 -7.79 -5.91
N THR A 82 13.91 -6.91 -5.67
CA THR A 82 13.44 -6.65 -4.29
C THR A 82 12.76 -7.88 -3.68
N ALA A 83 11.98 -8.63 -4.46
CA ALA A 83 11.38 -9.87 -4.01
C ALA A 83 12.44 -10.93 -3.68
N HIS A 84 13.44 -11.09 -4.55
CA HIS A 84 14.57 -11.98 -4.31
C HIS A 84 15.29 -11.68 -2.99
N GLU A 85 15.69 -10.43 -2.78
CA GLU A 85 16.36 -9.99 -1.55
C GLU A 85 15.52 -10.24 -0.29
N ASN A 86 14.21 -10.00 -0.36
CA ASN A 86 13.32 -10.20 0.78
C ASN A 86 13.03 -11.68 1.05
N ILE A 87 12.86 -12.50 0.01
CA ILE A 87 12.69 -13.96 0.17
C ILE A 87 13.95 -14.57 0.79
N GLU A 88 15.14 -14.20 0.32
CA GLU A 88 16.40 -14.66 0.91
C GLU A 88 16.57 -14.21 2.37
N THR A 89 16.20 -12.98 2.68
CA THR A 89 16.39 -12.41 4.03
C THR A 89 15.41 -12.98 5.06
N PHE A 90 14.14 -13.04 4.69
CA PHE A 90 13.08 -13.38 5.66
C PHE A 90 12.62 -14.84 5.58
N GLY A 91 12.83 -15.50 4.42
CA GLY A 91 12.18 -16.77 4.08
C GLY A 91 10.69 -16.55 3.80
N GLU A 92 10.09 -17.41 2.97
CA GLU A 92 8.69 -17.26 2.56
C GLU A 92 7.70 -17.25 3.74
N TYR A 93 8.00 -17.97 4.81
CA TYR A 93 7.14 -18.06 6.01
C TYR A 93 7.04 -16.77 6.83
N ARG A 94 7.92 -15.80 6.61
CA ARG A 94 7.89 -14.47 7.27
C ARG A 94 7.32 -13.39 6.36
N LEU A 95 7.09 -13.69 5.10
CA LEU A 95 6.42 -12.77 4.20
C LEU A 95 4.93 -12.70 4.51
N CYS A 96 4.34 -11.55 4.21
CA CYS A 96 2.92 -11.34 4.43
C CYS A 96 2.10 -12.26 3.51
N ASN A 97 1.36 -13.19 4.11
CA ASN A 97 0.45 -14.08 3.42
C ASN A 97 -0.96 -13.90 4.01
N ASN A 98 -1.82 -13.19 3.30
CA ASN A 98 -3.22 -13.01 3.69
C ASN A 98 -4.10 -13.95 2.87
N ASP A 99 -4.61 -14.99 3.51
CA ASP A 99 -5.43 -16.04 2.88
C ASP A 99 -6.74 -15.55 2.26
N THR A 100 -7.20 -14.34 2.61
CA THR A 100 -8.53 -13.85 2.23
C THR A 100 -8.56 -12.91 1.02
N CYS A 101 -7.44 -12.24 0.70
CA CYS A 101 -7.40 -11.21 -0.37
C CYS A 101 -6.15 -11.30 -1.26
N GLY A 102 -5.39 -12.37 -1.20
CA GLY A 102 -4.04 -12.43 -1.76
C GLY A 102 -3.00 -11.72 -0.86
N PRO A 103 -1.70 -11.86 -1.15
CA PRO A 103 -0.65 -11.30 -0.31
C PRO A 103 -0.65 -9.77 -0.38
N VAL A 104 -0.48 -9.13 0.77
CA VAL A 104 -0.09 -7.72 0.80
C VAL A 104 1.36 -7.65 0.34
N ILE A 105 1.58 -7.09 -0.83
CA ILE A 105 2.91 -7.04 -1.46
C ILE A 105 3.71 -5.78 -1.09
N TYR A 106 3.02 -4.75 -0.62
CA TYR A 106 3.63 -3.50 -0.19
C TYR A 106 2.75 -2.81 0.86
N ASN A 107 3.36 -2.17 1.83
CA ASN A 107 2.67 -1.23 2.71
C ASN A 107 3.52 0.01 2.97
N GLY A 108 2.87 1.07 3.41
CA GLY A 108 3.54 2.31 3.73
C GLY A 108 2.64 3.30 4.46
N HIS A 109 3.24 4.41 4.83
CA HIS A 109 2.53 5.55 5.38
C HIS A 109 2.97 6.85 4.69
N GLU A 110 2.12 7.87 4.69
CA GLU A 110 2.46 9.17 4.12
C GLU A 110 1.63 10.30 4.76
N GLY A 111 2.09 11.54 4.59
CA GLY A 111 1.33 12.76 4.92
C GLY A 111 0.23 13.08 3.90
N ASN A 112 0.34 12.54 2.69
CA ASN A 112 -0.67 12.58 1.64
C ASN A 112 -0.77 11.19 1.00
N VAL A 113 -1.62 10.35 1.58
CA VAL A 113 -1.75 8.93 1.21
C VAL A 113 -2.19 8.77 -0.25
N ILE A 114 -3.24 9.44 -0.68
CA ILE A 114 -3.77 9.30 -2.05
C ILE A 114 -2.75 9.76 -3.09
N GLY A 115 -2.08 10.89 -2.83
CA GLY A 115 -1.00 11.36 -3.69
C GLY A 115 0.18 10.39 -3.75
N ARG A 116 0.46 9.68 -2.65
CA ARG A 116 1.52 8.66 -2.60
C ARG A 116 1.14 7.39 -3.35
N ILE A 117 -0.09 6.90 -3.21
CA ILE A 117 -0.63 5.78 -3.99
C ILE A 117 -0.51 6.09 -5.48
N ARG A 118 -0.96 7.28 -5.90
CA ARG A 118 -0.84 7.73 -7.29
C ARG A 118 0.61 7.71 -7.77
N THR A 119 1.55 8.12 -6.93
CA THR A 119 2.99 8.08 -7.24
C THR A 119 3.50 6.65 -7.42
N HIS A 120 3.04 5.69 -6.59
CA HIS A 120 3.41 4.27 -6.72
C HIS A 120 2.96 3.67 -8.05
N PHE A 121 1.78 4.01 -8.53
CA PHE A 121 1.31 3.55 -9.83
C PHE A 121 2.03 4.26 -10.98
N ASN A 122 2.10 5.59 -10.95
CA ASN A 122 2.51 6.39 -12.11
C ASN A 122 4.03 6.56 -12.25
N LEU A 123 4.73 6.83 -11.18
CA LEU A 123 6.18 7.14 -11.13
C LEU A 123 6.68 8.01 -12.30
N ASN A 124 6.01 9.09 -12.62
CA ASN A 124 6.43 9.99 -13.70
C ASN A 124 7.66 10.85 -13.32
N ASN A 125 7.91 11.05 -12.02
CA ASN A 125 8.92 12.00 -11.53
C ASN A 125 9.75 11.33 -10.44
N GLY A 126 10.85 10.70 -10.78
CA GLY A 126 12.01 10.31 -9.98
C GLY A 126 11.96 10.25 -8.44
N ARG A 127 10.78 10.13 -7.83
CA ARG A 127 10.66 9.99 -6.37
C ARG A 127 11.14 8.61 -5.95
N THR A 128 12.14 8.59 -5.09
CA THR A 128 12.70 7.36 -4.52
C THR A 128 11.64 6.53 -3.79
N GLY A 129 11.72 5.21 -3.93
CA GLY A 129 10.86 4.26 -3.24
C GLY A 129 9.42 4.17 -3.76
N ALA A 130 9.15 4.59 -5.00
CA ALA A 130 7.88 4.31 -5.67
C ALA A 130 7.95 3.02 -6.47
N LEU A 131 6.84 2.29 -6.56
CA LEU A 131 6.78 0.99 -7.23
C LEU A 131 6.86 1.12 -8.75
N GLY A 132 6.18 2.09 -9.36
CA GLY A 132 6.13 2.25 -10.81
C GLY A 132 5.29 1.18 -11.51
N ILE A 133 4.18 0.78 -10.91
CA ILE A 133 3.34 -0.35 -11.32
C ILE A 133 2.95 -0.29 -12.79
N LYS A 134 2.62 0.89 -13.32
CA LYS A 134 2.22 1.06 -14.73
C LYS A 134 3.29 0.66 -15.76
N HIS A 135 4.55 0.60 -15.35
CA HIS A 135 5.66 0.23 -16.23
C HIS A 135 5.79 -1.29 -16.42
N TYR A 136 5.20 -2.07 -15.50
CA TYR A 136 5.24 -3.53 -15.57
C TYR A 136 4.11 -4.09 -16.44
N PRO A 137 4.35 -5.20 -17.19
CA PRO A 137 3.36 -5.82 -18.06
C PRO A 137 2.37 -6.67 -17.25
N LEU A 138 1.62 -6.05 -16.32
CA LEU A 138 0.73 -6.71 -15.37
C LEU A 138 -0.73 -6.64 -15.81
N SER A 139 -1.04 -6.80 -17.10
CA SER A 139 -2.39 -6.69 -17.65
C SER A 139 -3.36 -7.77 -17.17
N SER A 140 -2.86 -8.94 -16.74
CA SER A 140 -3.65 -10.04 -16.20
C SER A 140 -3.85 -9.97 -14.68
N GLN A 141 -3.17 -9.04 -14.00
CA GLN A 141 -3.17 -8.97 -12.55
C GLN A 141 -4.17 -7.94 -12.04
N THR A 142 -4.77 -8.22 -10.89
CA THR A 142 -5.67 -7.30 -10.21
C THR A 142 -5.01 -6.71 -8.97
N TRP A 143 -5.30 -5.44 -8.73
CA TRP A 143 -4.74 -4.67 -7.64
C TRP A 143 -5.84 -4.09 -6.77
N ILE A 144 -5.65 -4.16 -5.48
CA ILE A 144 -6.44 -3.45 -4.48
C ILE A 144 -5.48 -2.58 -3.67
N ALA A 145 -5.76 -1.29 -3.58
CA ALA A 145 -5.15 -0.43 -2.58
C ALA A 145 -6.10 -0.35 -1.37
N ARG A 146 -5.62 -0.66 -0.18
CA ARG A 146 -6.33 -0.35 1.07
C ARG A 146 -5.76 0.92 1.66
N VAL A 147 -6.62 1.75 2.24
CA VAL A 147 -6.22 3.02 2.85
C VAL A 147 -6.90 3.21 4.20
N PHE A 148 -6.18 3.81 5.13
CA PHE A 148 -6.76 4.37 6.36
C PHE A 148 -6.27 5.80 6.52
N THR A 149 -7.20 6.74 6.46
CA THR A 149 -6.95 8.20 6.55
C THR A 149 -7.79 8.80 7.67
N THR A 150 -7.69 10.11 7.89
CA THR A 150 -8.33 10.76 9.05
C THR A 150 -9.85 10.69 9.02
N ASN A 151 -10.49 10.63 7.84
CA ASN A 151 -11.93 10.48 7.70
C ASN A 151 -12.47 9.15 8.23
N LEU A 152 -11.66 8.07 8.18
CA LEU A 152 -12.06 6.75 8.66
C LEU A 152 -11.95 6.57 10.17
N ILE A 153 -11.39 7.55 10.90
CA ILE A 153 -11.27 7.49 12.37
C ILE A 153 -12.65 7.39 13.05
N SER A 154 -13.69 7.93 12.44
CA SER A 154 -15.06 7.82 12.97
C SER A 154 -15.58 6.37 13.02
N ASN A 155 -15.02 5.46 12.21
CA ASN A 155 -15.39 4.04 12.17
C ASN A 155 -14.74 3.25 13.32
N ILE A 156 -13.78 3.86 14.02
CA ILE A 156 -13.06 3.26 15.15
C ILE A 156 -13.85 3.47 16.44
N PRO A 157 -13.83 2.53 17.41
CA PRO A 157 -14.43 2.72 18.72
C PRO A 157 -13.95 4.02 19.36
N GLN A 158 -14.86 4.78 19.97
CA GLN A 158 -14.60 6.13 20.48
C GLN A 158 -13.40 6.22 21.44
N GLN A 159 -13.21 5.21 22.25
CA GLN A 159 -12.11 5.14 23.21
C GLN A 159 -10.71 5.14 22.57
N GLU A 160 -10.59 4.65 21.31
CA GLU A 160 -9.31 4.51 20.60
C GLU A 160 -9.05 5.68 19.63
N GLN A 161 -10.07 6.47 19.31
CA GLN A 161 -9.97 7.54 18.30
C GLN A 161 -8.90 8.58 18.65
N ALA A 162 -8.76 8.92 19.96
CA ALA A 162 -7.78 9.91 20.40
C ALA A 162 -6.34 9.45 20.16
N ASP A 163 -6.04 8.18 20.44
CA ASP A 163 -4.73 7.59 20.20
C ASP A 163 -4.42 7.50 18.72
N ILE A 164 -5.38 7.08 17.89
CA ILE A 164 -5.20 7.01 16.44
C ILE A 164 -4.99 8.41 15.85
N ARG A 165 -5.74 9.44 16.29
CA ARG A 165 -5.50 10.84 15.86
C ARG A 165 -4.09 11.31 16.17
N ARG A 166 -3.56 10.96 17.34
CA ARG A 166 -2.19 11.29 17.74
C ARG A 166 -1.16 10.57 16.86
N LEU A 167 -1.34 9.27 16.61
CA LEU A 167 -0.42 8.46 15.81
C LEU A 167 -0.41 8.88 14.34
N ILE A 168 -1.58 9.10 13.74
CA ILE A 168 -1.71 9.49 12.33
C ILE A 168 -1.14 10.88 12.07
N GLY A 169 -1.24 11.80 13.04
CA GLY A 169 -0.81 13.18 12.91
C GLY A 169 0.70 13.39 12.80
N ASN A 170 1.52 12.41 13.21
CA ASN A 170 2.98 12.54 13.17
C ASN A 170 3.66 11.36 12.48
N LYS A 171 4.83 11.62 11.89
CA LYS A 171 5.58 10.61 11.13
C LYS A 171 6.01 9.42 12.00
N THR A 172 6.50 9.67 13.21
CA THR A 172 6.96 8.62 14.13
C THR A 172 5.82 7.67 14.51
N GLY A 173 4.64 8.22 14.80
CA GLY A 173 3.44 7.41 15.07
C GLY A 173 3.04 6.56 13.88
N ARG A 174 3.06 7.13 12.67
CA ARG A 174 2.76 6.34 11.46
C ARG A 174 3.79 5.24 11.20
N CYS A 175 5.08 5.51 11.40
CA CYS A 175 6.13 4.48 11.32
C CYS A 175 5.90 3.34 12.34
N ALA A 176 5.53 3.69 13.58
CA ALA A 176 5.31 2.69 14.64
C ALA A 176 4.15 1.75 14.30
N VAL A 177 3.03 2.28 13.78
CA VAL A 177 1.88 1.47 13.34
C VAL A 177 2.25 0.59 12.15
N GLU A 178 2.97 1.12 11.15
CA GLU A 178 3.44 0.34 9.99
C GLU A 178 4.33 -0.83 10.42
N SER A 179 5.29 -0.58 11.33
CA SER A 179 6.18 -1.62 11.86
C SER A 179 5.42 -2.67 12.67
N ALA A 180 4.46 -2.25 13.49
CA ALA A 180 3.61 -3.15 14.26
C ALA A 180 2.76 -4.03 13.35
N TRP A 181 2.20 -3.47 12.27
CA TRP A 181 1.44 -4.21 11.28
C TRP A 181 2.30 -5.31 10.62
N ARG A 182 3.55 -4.98 10.21
CA ARG A 182 4.50 -5.97 9.67
C ARG A 182 4.84 -7.07 10.67
N THR A 183 4.93 -6.75 11.94
CA THR A 183 5.17 -7.73 13.01
C THR A 183 3.99 -8.70 13.14
N ASN A 184 2.77 -8.22 12.98
CA ASN A 184 1.55 -9.03 13.10
C ASN A 184 1.28 -9.90 11.87
N HIS A 185 1.55 -9.36 10.66
CA HIS A 185 1.08 -9.93 9.39
C HIS A 185 2.21 -10.45 8.49
N GLY A 186 3.45 -10.20 8.85
CA GLY A 186 4.62 -10.52 8.03
C GLY A 186 5.10 -9.34 7.16
N TRP A 187 6.25 -9.54 6.54
CA TRP A 187 6.91 -8.53 5.72
C TRP A 187 6.37 -8.52 4.29
N PRO A 188 5.86 -7.39 3.76
CA PRO A 188 5.43 -7.32 2.37
C PRO A 188 6.62 -7.45 1.42
N VAL A 189 6.48 -8.29 0.41
CA VAL A 189 7.58 -8.73 -0.47
C VAL A 189 8.29 -7.61 -1.25
N LEU A 190 7.64 -6.48 -1.48
CA LEU A 190 8.20 -5.30 -2.16
C LEU A 190 8.60 -4.16 -1.22
N CYS A 191 8.51 -4.33 0.10
CA CYS A 191 9.00 -3.32 1.04
C CYS A 191 10.51 -3.41 1.21
N LYS A 192 11.20 -2.29 1.05
CA LYS A 192 12.61 -2.18 1.41
C LYS A 192 12.77 -2.13 2.93
N GLN A 193 13.90 -2.66 3.40
CA GLN A 193 14.29 -2.62 4.82
C GLN A 193 14.63 -1.20 5.26
#